data_182e33540979b39b12158eb85e909696
#
_entry.id   182e33540979b39b12158eb85e909696
#
_cell.length_a   1.000
_cell.length_b   1.000
_cell.length_c   1.000
_cell.angle_alpha   90.00
_cell.angle_beta   90.00
_cell.angle_gamma   90.00
#
_symmetry.space_group_name_H-M   'P 1'
#
loop_
_entity.id
_entity.type
_entity.pdbx_description
1 polymer ?
#
loop_
_entity_poly.entity_id
_entity_poly.type
_entity_poly.pdbx_seq_one_letter_code
_entity_poly.pdbx_strand_id
1 'polypeptide(L)'
;YTTGRYYLIKHDKTDLKQSPVIHGLVKKDFIETSQLCDVMAALSETLCNKILICHHTQLDWRFINQAAKRCDIQLSPLALFDTLAFEATRLKRQQHHIQRGSLTLAACRSRYGLPDYDAHHAFSDAVGCAELMLAQGYKYAGSSKSSLF
;
A
#
# COMPACT_ATOMS: atom_id res chain seq x y z
N TYR A 1 -2.33 9.60 -12.12
CA TYR A 1 -1.09 8.85 -11.80
C TYR A 1 -0.05 9.18 -12.84
N THR A 2 1.10 9.71 -12.45
CA THR A 2 2.15 10.12 -13.38
C THR A 2 3.10 8.99 -13.72
N THR A 3 3.37 8.08 -12.79
CA THR A 3 4.26 6.93 -13.00
C THR A 3 3.91 5.79 -12.05
N GLY A 4 3.91 4.55 -12.54
CA GLY A 4 3.85 3.34 -11.76
C GLY A 4 5.08 2.48 -12.03
N ARG A 5 5.63 1.83 -10.99
CA ARG A 5 6.76 0.90 -11.12
C ARG A 5 6.40 -0.41 -10.44
N TYR A 6 6.72 -1.50 -11.09
CA TYR A 6 6.53 -2.86 -10.59
C TYR A 6 7.83 -3.63 -10.74
N TYR A 7 8.26 -4.29 -9.67
CA TYR A 7 9.49 -5.08 -9.65
C TYR A 7 9.20 -6.47 -9.11
N LEU A 8 9.65 -7.50 -9.82
CA LEU A 8 9.77 -8.85 -9.28
C LEU A 8 11.17 -8.99 -8.70
N ILE A 9 11.25 -9.24 -7.40
CA ILE A 9 12.52 -9.36 -6.69
C ILE A 9 12.98 -10.81 -6.74
N LYS A 10 14.26 -11.01 -7.10
CA LYS A 10 14.89 -12.33 -7.11
C LYS A 10 14.81 -12.96 -5.72
N HIS A 11 14.39 -14.21 -5.67
CA HIS A 11 14.26 -14.99 -4.45
C HIS A 11 14.98 -16.33 -4.56
N ASP A 12 15.82 -16.66 -3.59
CA ASP A 12 16.64 -17.88 -3.61
C ASP A 12 15.84 -19.15 -3.33
N LYS A 13 14.69 -19.04 -2.67
CA LYS A 13 13.80 -20.16 -2.37
C LYS A 13 12.77 -20.34 -3.47
N THR A 14 12.89 -21.41 -4.23
CA THR A 14 11.97 -21.76 -5.34
C THR A 14 10.65 -22.37 -4.87
N ASP A 15 10.50 -22.70 -3.60
CA ASP A 15 9.28 -23.29 -3.03
C ASP A 15 8.36 -22.19 -2.49
N LEU A 16 7.37 -21.81 -3.29
CA LEU A 16 6.37 -20.81 -2.94
C LEU A 16 5.23 -21.37 -2.06
N LYS A 17 5.23 -22.70 -1.78
CA LYS A 17 4.19 -23.40 -1.01
C LYS A 17 2.79 -23.02 -1.51
N GLN A 18 1.94 -22.48 -0.61
CA GLN A 18 0.57 -22.04 -0.92
C GLN A 18 0.48 -20.57 -1.38
N SER A 19 1.59 -19.84 -1.36
CA SER A 19 1.63 -18.44 -1.79
C SER A 19 1.07 -18.16 -3.19
N PRO A 20 1.31 -19.00 -4.22
CA PRO A 20 0.78 -18.76 -5.58
C PRO A 20 -0.74 -18.60 -5.64
N VAL A 21 -1.47 -19.25 -4.74
CA VAL A 21 -2.94 -19.14 -4.63
C VAL A 21 -3.37 -17.74 -4.22
N ILE A 22 -2.52 -17.02 -3.48
CA ILE A 22 -2.83 -15.68 -2.93
C ILE A 22 -2.38 -14.58 -3.90
N HIS A 23 -1.14 -14.65 -4.41
CA HIS A 23 -0.55 -13.55 -5.21
C HIS A 23 -0.39 -13.87 -6.70
N GLY A 24 -0.80 -15.06 -7.15
CA GLY A 24 -0.79 -15.47 -8.56
C GLY A 24 0.59 -15.70 -9.20
N LEU A 25 1.69 -15.47 -8.47
CA LEU A 25 3.04 -15.64 -8.99
C LEU A 25 3.42 -17.12 -9.08
N VAL A 26 4.00 -17.51 -10.22
CA VAL A 26 4.50 -18.86 -10.47
C VAL A 26 6.01 -18.82 -10.80
N LYS A 27 6.68 -19.99 -10.75
CA LYS A 27 8.14 -20.06 -10.95
C LYS A 27 8.63 -19.40 -12.24
N LYS A 28 7.86 -19.44 -13.32
CA LYS A 28 8.23 -18.82 -14.61
C LYS A 28 8.30 -17.28 -14.52
N ASP A 29 7.59 -16.66 -13.59
CA ASP A 29 7.56 -15.20 -13.46
C ASP A 29 8.88 -14.66 -12.89
N PHE A 30 9.71 -15.54 -12.30
CA PHE A 30 11.01 -15.18 -11.71
C PHE A 30 12.18 -15.32 -12.68
N ILE A 31 11.94 -15.40 -13.99
CA ILE A 31 12.99 -15.43 -15.02
C ILE A 31 13.62 -14.04 -15.17
N GLU A 32 12.81 -12.99 -15.19
CA GLU A 32 13.25 -11.59 -15.24
C GLU A 32 13.00 -10.92 -13.89
N THR A 33 13.98 -10.95 -13.03
CA THR A 33 13.87 -10.42 -11.67
C THR A 33 14.92 -9.36 -11.40
N SER A 34 14.55 -8.37 -10.61
CA SER A 34 15.47 -7.33 -10.12
C SER A 34 16.20 -7.79 -8.85
N GLN A 35 17.42 -7.32 -8.67
CA GLN A 35 18.14 -7.52 -7.42
C GLN A 35 17.50 -6.67 -6.32
N LEU A 36 17.40 -7.23 -5.12
CA LEU A 36 16.76 -6.55 -3.99
C LEU A 36 17.39 -5.17 -3.72
N CYS A 37 18.72 -5.09 -3.75
CA CYS A 37 19.41 -3.86 -3.36
C CYS A 37 19.25 -2.75 -4.40
N ASP A 38 19.17 -3.10 -5.69
CA ASP A 38 18.89 -2.12 -6.75
C ASP A 38 17.47 -1.53 -6.60
N VAL A 39 16.50 -2.39 -6.27
CA VAL A 39 15.13 -1.95 -6.01
C VAL A 39 15.04 -1.08 -4.76
N MET A 40 15.77 -1.43 -3.70
CA MET A 40 15.79 -0.63 -2.46
C MET A 40 16.49 0.72 -2.65
N ALA A 41 17.54 0.78 -3.47
CA ALA A 41 18.19 2.05 -3.83
C ALA A 41 17.22 2.97 -4.60
N ALA A 42 16.56 2.45 -5.63
CA ALA A 42 15.56 3.21 -6.40
C ALA A 42 14.38 3.65 -5.53
N LEU A 43 13.97 2.82 -4.57
CA LEU A 43 12.91 3.16 -3.62
C LEU A 43 13.34 4.27 -2.65
N SER A 44 14.59 4.23 -2.16
CA SER A 44 15.16 5.27 -1.30
C SER A 44 15.14 6.63 -1.97
N GLU A 45 15.57 6.71 -3.22
CA GLU A 45 15.51 7.94 -4.03
C GLU A 45 14.06 8.42 -4.21
N THR A 46 13.15 7.49 -4.52
CA THR A 46 11.74 7.79 -4.74
C THR A 46 11.07 8.33 -3.48
N LEU A 47 11.40 7.80 -2.30
CA LEU A 47 10.79 8.17 -1.02
C LEU A 47 11.38 9.44 -0.41
N CYS A 48 12.53 9.92 -0.90
CA CYS A 48 13.14 11.14 -0.39
C CYS A 48 12.18 12.33 -0.50
N ASN A 49 11.89 12.97 0.63
CA ASN A 49 10.93 14.08 0.74
C ASN A 49 9.51 13.75 0.25
N LYS A 50 9.11 12.49 0.28
CA LYS A 50 7.75 12.03 -0.07
C LYS A 50 7.05 11.42 1.13
N ILE A 51 5.73 11.44 1.10
CA ILE A 51 4.90 10.70 2.05
C ILE A 51 4.68 9.29 1.47
N LEU A 52 5.04 8.26 2.23
CA LEU A 52 4.68 6.89 1.90
C LEU A 52 3.25 6.61 2.37
N ILE A 53 2.40 6.22 1.43
CA ILE A 53 1.00 5.89 1.68
C ILE A 53 0.81 4.39 1.53
N CYS A 54 0.28 3.73 2.56
CA CYS A 54 -0.04 2.31 2.54
C CYS A 54 -1.44 2.06 3.11
N HIS A 55 -1.94 0.85 2.88
CA HIS A 55 -3.12 0.33 3.58
C HIS A 55 -2.65 -0.73 4.57
N HIS A 56 -2.56 -0.39 5.85
CA HIS A 56 -1.87 -1.10 6.92
C HIS A 56 -0.35 -0.83 6.95
N THR A 57 0.00 0.43 7.00
CA THR A 57 1.39 0.94 6.90
C THR A 57 2.38 0.22 7.83
N GLN A 58 1.95 -0.17 9.04
CA GLN A 58 2.82 -0.86 9.98
C GLN A 58 3.38 -2.18 9.41
N LEU A 59 2.58 -2.91 8.62
CA LEU A 59 3.00 -4.13 7.97
C LEU A 59 3.98 -3.84 6.82
N ASP A 60 3.57 -2.98 5.88
CA ASP A 60 4.36 -2.66 4.69
C ASP A 60 5.70 -2.02 5.06
N TRP A 61 5.67 -1.03 5.97
CA TRP A 61 6.88 -0.37 6.42
C TRP A 61 7.88 -1.32 7.08
N ARG A 62 7.39 -2.26 7.88
CA ARG A 62 8.25 -3.26 8.52
C ARG A 62 9.00 -4.08 7.48
N PHE A 63 8.31 -4.58 6.45
CA PHE A 63 8.93 -5.39 5.40
C PHE A 63 9.90 -4.57 4.55
N ILE A 64 9.49 -3.39 4.08
CA ILE A 64 10.31 -2.51 3.24
C ILE A 64 11.58 -2.08 4.00
N ASN A 65 11.44 -1.64 5.25
CA ASN A 65 12.57 -1.20 6.06
C ASN A 65 13.52 -2.34 6.41
N GLN A 66 13.00 -3.55 6.62
CA GLN A 66 13.85 -4.73 6.83
C GLN A 66 14.60 -5.10 5.54
N ALA A 67 13.97 -5.00 4.38
CA ALA A 67 14.61 -5.24 3.09
C ALA A 67 15.73 -4.22 2.82
N ALA A 68 15.48 -2.94 3.05
CA ALA A 68 16.48 -1.88 2.89
C ALA A 68 17.69 -2.07 3.80
N LYS A 69 17.46 -2.43 5.07
CA LYS A 69 18.54 -2.75 6.03
C LYS A 69 19.44 -3.89 5.58
N ARG A 70 18.92 -4.90 4.88
CA ARG A 70 19.75 -5.98 4.32
C ARG A 70 20.70 -5.50 3.22
N CYS A 71 20.40 -4.36 2.63
CA CYS A 71 21.21 -3.73 1.59
C CYS A 71 22.03 -2.55 2.12
N ASP A 72 22.09 -2.36 3.44
CA ASP A 72 22.73 -1.19 4.08
C ASP A 72 22.18 0.15 3.59
N ILE A 73 20.89 0.18 3.27
CA ILE A 73 20.16 1.37 2.79
C ILE A 73 19.23 1.87 3.88
N GLN A 74 19.29 3.17 4.16
CA GLN A 74 18.37 3.86 5.04
C GLN A 74 17.26 4.53 4.22
N LEU A 75 16.00 4.21 4.53
CA LEU A 75 14.84 4.87 3.94
C LEU A 75 14.42 6.06 4.82
N SER A 76 14.19 7.21 4.19
CA SER A 76 13.85 8.46 4.88
C SER A 76 12.63 9.14 4.24
N PRO A 77 11.44 8.53 4.28
CA PRO A 77 10.23 9.22 3.86
C PRO A 77 9.95 10.41 4.80
N LEU A 78 9.36 11.47 4.24
CA LEU A 78 8.95 12.64 5.02
C LEU A 78 7.90 12.29 6.08
N ALA A 79 6.98 11.40 5.75
CA ALA A 79 5.96 10.87 6.65
C ALA A 79 5.42 9.53 6.14
N LEU A 80 4.71 8.83 7.03
CA LEU A 80 3.93 7.64 6.72
C LEU A 80 2.45 7.97 6.88
N PHE A 81 1.62 7.56 5.92
CA PHE A 81 0.16 7.68 6.01
C PHE A 81 -0.50 6.31 5.85
N ASP A 82 -1.44 6.01 6.74
CA ASP A 82 -2.15 4.74 6.78
C ASP A 82 -3.63 4.94 6.47
N THR A 83 -4.07 4.54 5.27
CA THR A 83 -5.47 4.65 4.84
C THR A 83 -6.41 3.79 5.68
N LEU A 84 -5.93 2.64 6.23
CA LEU A 84 -6.70 1.79 7.13
C LEU A 84 -6.89 2.47 8.50
N ALA A 85 -5.81 2.98 9.10
CA ALA A 85 -5.86 3.66 10.39
C ALA A 85 -6.75 4.91 10.34
N PHE A 86 -6.68 5.65 9.23
CA PHE A 86 -7.55 6.79 8.96
C PHE A 86 -9.03 6.36 8.95
N GLU A 87 -9.36 5.31 8.18
CA GLU A 87 -10.72 4.78 8.09
C GLU A 87 -11.24 4.25 9.44
N ALA A 88 -10.40 3.52 10.17
CA ALA A 88 -10.74 3.03 11.51
C ALA A 88 -11.06 4.18 12.48
N THR A 89 -10.27 5.26 12.44
CA THR A 89 -10.50 6.44 13.28
C THR A 89 -11.79 7.13 12.90
N ARG A 90 -12.09 7.25 11.61
CA ARG A 90 -13.32 7.83 11.10
C ARG A 90 -14.56 7.05 11.57
N LEU A 91 -14.54 5.73 11.41
CA LEU A 91 -15.64 4.86 11.83
C LEU A 91 -15.88 4.93 13.35
N LYS A 92 -14.80 4.93 14.15
CA LYS A 92 -14.90 5.09 15.60
C LYS A 92 -15.54 6.42 16.00
N ARG A 93 -15.17 7.52 15.36
CA ARG A 93 -15.78 8.85 15.62
C ARG A 93 -17.25 8.91 15.27
N GLN A 94 -17.70 8.13 14.29
CA GLN A 94 -19.11 7.99 13.92
C GLN A 94 -19.85 6.95 14.76
N GLN A 95 -19.21 6.39 15.80
CA GLN A 95 -19.76 5.33 16.68
C GLN A 95 -20.15 4.05 15.92
N HIS A 96 -19.56 3.82 14.74
CA HIS A 96 -19.76 2.57 14.00
C HIS A 96 -18.95 1.44 14.63
N HIS A 97 -19.60 0.31 14.83
CA HIS A 97 -18.91 -0.91 15.23
C HIS A 97 -18.03 -1.41 14.08
N ILE A 98 -16.75 -1.61 14.35
CA ILE A 98 -15.80 -2.12 13.37
C ILE A 98 -15.86 -3.65 13.36
N GLN A 99 -16.57 -4.21 12.37
CA GLN A 99 -16.67 -5.64 12.17
C GLN A 99 -15.37 -6.21 11.56
N ARG A 100 -15.11 -7.50 11.80
CA ARG A 100 -13.99 -8.20 11.17
C ARG A 100 -14.10 -8.11 9.64
N GLY A 101 -13.01 -7.77 8.96
CA GLY A 101 -12.96 -7.61 7.51
C GLY A 101 -13.47 -6.28 6.97
N SER A 102 -14.12 -5.43 7.79
CA SER A 102 -14.63 -4.14 7.33
C SER A 102 -13.54 -3.10 7.01
N LEU A 103 -12.31 -3.36 7.40
CA LEU A 103 -11.15 -2.51 7.13
C LEU A 103 -10.21 -3.07 6.05
N THR A 104 -10.60 -4.11 5.30
CA THR A 104 -9.84 -4.52 4.12
C THR A 104 -9.83 -3.40 3.08
N LEU A 105 -8.81 -3.37 2.21
CA LEU A 105 -8.73 -2.35 1.16
C LEU A 105 -10.00 -2.32 0.30
N ALA A 106 -10.50 -3.49 -0.13
CA ALA A 106 -11.74 -3.60 -0.90
C ALA A 106 -12.95 -3.02 -0.15
N ALA A 107 -13.13 -3.37 1.14
CA ALA A 107 -14.25 -2.87 1.95
C ALA A 107 -14.15 -1.36 2.18
N CYS A 108 -12.93 -0.82 2.37
CA CYS A 108 -12.72 0.61 2.47
C CYS A 108 -13.06 1.30 1.15
N ARG A 109 -12.58 0.79 0.01
CA ARG A 109 -12.87 1.33 -1.33
C ARG A 109 -14.36 1.38 -1.64
N SER A 110 -15.08 0.28 -1.36
CA SER A 110 -16.54 0.18 -1.54
C SER A 110 -17.30 1.28 -0.80
N ARG A 111 -16.89 1.65 0.42
CA ARG A 111 -17.52 2.76 1.18
C ARG A 111 -17.38 4.15 0.54
N TYR A 112 -16.41 4.30 -0.37
CA TYR A 112 -16.21 5.53 -1.14
C TYR A 112 -16.77 5.42 -2.56
N GLY A 113 -17.48 4.32 -2.90
CA GLY A 113 -18.03 4.10 -4.24
C GLY A 113 -16.96 3.89 -5.31
N LEU A 114 -15.75 3.47 -4.92
CA LEU A 114 -14.69 3.15 -5.87
C LEU A 114 -14.95 1.79 -6.53
N PRO A 115 -14.63 1.63 -7.81
CA PRO A 115 -14.87 0.39 -8.54
C PRO A 115 -14.07 -0.79 -7.96
N ASP A 116 -14.54 -2.00 -8.23
CA ASP A 116 -13.79 -3.21 -7.91
C ASP A 116 -12.44 -3.21 -8.64
N TYR A 117 -11.47 -3.91 -8.06
CA TYR A 117 -10.12 -4.02 -8.60
C TYR A 117 -9.59 -5.45 -8.41
N ASP A 118 -8.57 -5.80 -9.17
CA ASP A 118 -7.90 -7.10 -9.07
C ASP A 118 -7.03 -7.14 -7.80
N ALA A 119 -7.61 -7.66 -6.72
CA ALA A 119 -6.95 -7.75 -5.42
C ALA A 119 -5.84 -8.82 -5.42
N HIS A 120 -4.89 -8.66 -4.48
CA HIS A 120 -3.74 -9.55 -4.29
C HIS A 120 -2.68 -9.50 -5.38
N HIS A 121 -2.76 -8.54 -6.30
CA HIS A 121 -1.68 -8.18 -7.19
C HIS A 121 -1.05 -6.87 -6.70
N ALA A 122 0.26 -6.88 -6.41
CA ALA A 122 0.93 -5.77 -5.71
C ALA A 122 0.74 -4.40 -6.38
N PHE A 123 0.76 -4.36 -7.72
CA PHE A 123 0.54 -3.12 -8.46
C PHE A 123 -0.92 -2.65 -8.35
N SER A 124 -1.88 -3.56 -8.50
CA SER A 124 -3.31 -3.25 -8.36
C SER A 124 -3.65 -2.80 -6.94
N ASP A 125 -3.08 -3.44 -5.92
CA ASP A 125 -3.24 -3.04 -4.51
C ASP A 125 -2.66 -1.64 -4.26
N ALA A 126 -1.49 -1.33 -4.83
CA ALA A 126 -0.89 0.01 -4.71
C ALA A 126 -1.75 1.08 -5.37
N VAL A 127 -2.28 0.83 -6.58
CA VAL A 127 -3.22 1.73 -7.27
C VAL A 127 -4.49 1.88 -6.45
N GLY A 128 -5.06 0.75 -5.98
CA GLY A 128 -6.26 0.74 -5.16
C GLY A 128 -6.12 1.54 -3.84
N CYS A 129 -4.93 1.47 -3.23
CA CYS A 129 -4.60 2.26 -2.04
C CYS A 129 -4.50 3.76 -2.37
N ALA A 130 -3.87 4.12 -3.50
CA ALA A 130 -3.75 5.51 -3.94
C ALA A 130 -5.12 6.13 -4.25
N GLU A 131 -6.00 5.42 -4.94
CA GLU A 131 -7.38 5.87 -5.21
C GLU A 131 -8.18 6.06 -3.92
N LEU A 132 -8.05 5.12 -2.96
CA LEU A 132 -8.69 5.26 -1.66
C LEU A 132 -8.20 6.51 -0.93
N MET A 133 -6.89 6.78 -0.92
CA MET A 133 -6.33 7.99 -0.30
C MET A 133 -6.91 9.27 -0.94
N LEU A 134 -7.02 9.33 -2.26
CA LEU A 134 -7.60 10.47 -2.96
C LEU A 134 -9.08 10.66 -2.59
N ALA A 135 -9.85 9.58 -2.53
CA ALA A 135 -11.27 9.63 -2.14
C ALA A 135 -11.45 10.07 -0.68
N GLN A 136 -10.61 9.57 0.24
CA GLN A 136 -10.57 9.99 1.63
C GLN A 136 -10.24 11.50 1.74
N GLY A 137 -9.20 11.95 1.04
CA GLY A 137 -8.79 13.36 1.01
C GLY A 137 -9.88 14.29 0.48
N TYR A 138 -10.50 13.93 -0.65
CA TYR A 138 -11.58 14.71 -1.25
C TYR A 138 -12.79 14.88 -0.30
N LYS A 139 -13.23 13.79 0.32
CA LYS A 139 -14.37 13.79 1.24
C LYS A 139 -14.11 14.66 2.48
N TYR A 140 -12.87 14.70 2.97
CA TYR A 140 -12.49 15.49 4.15
C TYR A 140 -12.22 16.96 3.81
N ALA A 141 -11.60 17.27 2.70
CA ALA A 141 -11.40 18.65 2.26
C ALA A 141 -12.74 19.38 2.03
N GLY A 142 -13.77 18.65 1.54
CA GLY A 142 -15.12 19.18 1.39
C GLY A 142 -15.81 19.49 2.74
N SER A 143 -15.54 18.68 3.76
CA SER A 143 -16.16 18.85 5.09
C SER A 143 -15.61 20.02 5.88
N SER A 144 -14.35 20.42 5.65
CA SER A 144 -13.75 21.60 6.29
C SER A 144 -14.28 22.93 5.77
N LYS A 145 -14.88 22.98 4.58
CA LYS A 145 -15.44 24.21 4.01
C LYS A 145 -16.85 24.54 4.51
N SER A 146 -17.57 23.57 5.06
CA SER A 146 -18.95 23.78 5.54
C SER A 146 -19.05 24.25 7.00
N SER A 147 -17.94 24.40 7.72
CA SER A 147 -17.92 24.88 9.11
C SER A 147 -17.41 26.33 9.25
N LEU A 148 -17.28 27.04 8.15
CA LEU A 148 -16.84 28.46 8.13
C LEU A 148 -17.91 29.42 7.63
N PHE A 149 -19.20 29.01 7.63
CA PHE A 149 -20.33 29.91 7.38
C PHE A 149 -21.41 29.75 8.44
#